data_800c2f31f1746636867e77670851eb34
#
_entry.id   800c2f31f1746636867e77670851eb34
#
_cell.length_a   1.000
_cell.length_b   1.000
_cell.length_c   1.000
_cell.angle_alpha   90.00
_cell.angle_beta   90.00
_cell.angle_gamma   90.00
#
_symmetry.space_group_name_H-M   'P 1'
#
loop_
_entity.id
_entity.type
_entity.pdbx_description
1 polymer ?
#
loop_
_entity_poly.entity_id
_entity_poly.type
_entity_poly.pdbx_seq_one_letter_code
_entity_poly.pdbx_strand_id
1 'polypeptide(L)'
;LTGRLLHQGPKDPGKLYSLHEPEVDCISKGKARVRYEFGTKVSLAATLDGGFVLGARSMPGNPYDGHTLAEALEQVGILTGHRPALAVVDRGYRGHGVETTRVLISGTRRGITPALAKLLRRRSAIEPEIGHMKIDGRLARCPLKGATGDAIFAVLCACGHNIRKILA
;
A
#
# COMPACT_ATOMS: atom_id res chain seq x y z
N LEU A 1 -17.55 23.62 0.72
CA LEU A 1 -16.76 22.75 -0.16
C LEU A 1 -16.91 23.16 -1.62
N THR A 2 -18.13 23.33 -2.15
CA THR A 2 -18.39 23.70 -3.56
C THR A 2 -17.68 24.99 -3.98
N GLY A 3 -17.77 26.05 -3.19
CA GLY A 3 -17.06 27.32 -3.46
C GLY A 3 -15.56 27.13 -3.55
N ARG A 4 -14.96 26.31 -2.67
CA ARG A 4 -13.54 26.01 -2.69
C ARG A 4 -13.14 25.25 -3.96
N LEU A 5 -13.95 24.27 -4.40
CA LEU A 5 -13.69 23.49 -5.61
C LEU A 5 -13.70 24.38 -6.87
N LEU A 6 -14.64 25.33 -6.94
CA LEU A 6 -14.79 26.21 -8.09
C LEU A 6 -13.69 27.27 -8.22
N HIS A 7 -13.09 27.70 -7.09
CA HIS A 7 -12.10 28.79 -7.09
C HIS A 7 -10.65 28.30 -7.00
N GLN A 8 -10.42 26.98 -6.80
CA GLN A 8 -9.06 26.46 -6.71
C GLN A 8 -8.37 26.39 -8.09
N GLY A 9 -7.13 26.84 -8.14
CA GLY A 9 -6.29 26.78 -9.34
C GLY A 9 -5.54 25.43 -9.47
N PRO A 10 -4.95 25.16 -10.66
CA PRO A 10 -4.23 23.90 -10.91
C PRO A 10 -3.03 23.67 -9.98
N LYS A 11 -2.41 24.75 -9.46
CA LYS A 11 -1.20 24.67 -8.63
C LYS A 11 -1.44 24.94 -7.14
N ASP A 12 -2.67 25.13 -6.72
CA ASP A 12 -2.96 25.43 -5.31
C ASP A 12 -2.61 24.25 -4.41
N PRO A 13 -2.02 24.51 -3.22
CA PRO A 13 -1.78 23.48 -2.22
C PRO A 13 -3.09 23.00 -1.60
N GLY A 14 -3.13 21.74 -1.16
CA GLY A 14 -4.27 21.18 -0.43
C GLY A 14 -5.58 21.22 -1.20
N LYS A 15 -5.56 20.98 -2.50
CA LYS A 15 -6.75 20.98 -3.35
C LYS A 15 -7.79 19.97 -2.93
N LEU A 16 -9.05 20.32 -3.17
CA LEU A 16 -10.18 19.43 -3.03
C LEU A 16 -10.41 18.71 -4.37
N TYR A 17 -10.42 17.37 -4.36
CA TYR A 17 -10.59 16.56 -5.59
C TYR A 17 -11.98 15.95 -5.71
N SER A 18 -12.70 15.82 -4.58
CA SER A 18 -14.05 15.26 -4.54
C SER A 18 -14.91 16.04 -3.57
N LEU A 19 -16.19 16.28 -3.93
CA LEU A 19 -17.18 16.85 -3.03
C LEU A 19 -17.72 15.81 -2.02
N HIS A 20 -17.78 14.56 -2.44
CA HIS A 20 -18.34 13.48 -1.65
C HIS A 20 -17.33 12.90 -0.65
N GLU A 21 -16.03 13.02 -0.98
CA GLU A 21 -14.90 12.53 -0.19
C GLU A 21 -13.79 13.59 -0.21
N PRO A 22 -13.90 14.62 0.62
CA PRO A 22 -12.95 15.73 0.64
C PRO A 22 -11.53 15.32 1.06
N GLU A 23 -11.37 14.17 1.68
CA GLU A 23 -10.10 13.56 2.09
C GLU A 23 -9.34 12.84 0.98
N VAL A 24 -9.92 12.74 -0.22
CA VAL A 24 -9.26 12.09 -1.37
C VAL A 24 -7.97 12.80 -1.75
N ASP A 25 -6.90 12.02 -1.82
CA ASP A 25 -5.58 12.46 -2.28
C ASP A 25 -5.40 12.27 -3.78
N CYS A 26 -4.55 13.11 -4.38
CA CYS A 26 -4.08 12.94 -5.75
C CYS A 26 -2.72 12.23 -5.72
N ILE A 27 -2.69 10.96 -6.14
CA ILE A 27 -1.50 10.11 -6.12
C ILE A 27 -0.86 10.11 -7.50
N SER A 28 0.37 10.63 -7.61
CA SER A 28 1.16 10.56 -8.84
C SER A 28 1.74 9.15 -9.04
N LYS A 29 1.47 8.54 -10.18
CA LYS A 29 1.95 7.17 -10.51
C LYS A 29 3.23 7.13 -11.33
N GLY A 30 3.68 8.25 -11.86
CA GLY A 30 4.85 8.29 -12.72
C GLY A 30 4.73 7.47 -14.02
N LYS A 31 3.53 7.00 -14.37
CA LYS A 31 3.25 6.23 -15.58
C LYS A 31 2.74 7.14 -16.70
N ALA A 32 3.23 6.95 -17.92
CA ALA A 32 2.85 7.79 -19.05
C ALA A 32 1.35 7.73 -19.38
N ARG A 33 0.72 6.54 -19.23
CA ARG A 33 -0.69 6.30 -19.59
C ARG A 33 -1.68 6.73 -18.51
N VAL A 34 -1.31 6.58 -17.23
CA VAL A 34 -2.14 7.00 -16.08
C VAL A 34 -1.24 7.75 -15.12
N ARG A 35 -1.28 9.07 -15.22
CA ARG A 35 -0.41 9.95 -14.41
C ARG A 35 -0.85 10.06 -12.96
N TYR A 36 -2.15 10.08 -12.72
CA TYR A 36 -2.75 10.33 -11.42
C TYR A 36 -3.80 9.28 -11.11
N GLU A 37 -3.84 8.83 -9.87
CA GLU A 37 -4.96 8.10 -9.27
C GLU A 37 -5.50 8.96 -8.12
N PHE A 38 -6.80 8.91 -7.90
CA PHE A 38 -7.47 9.64 -6.81
C PHE A 38 -7.99 8.63 -5.79
N GLY A 39 -7.75 8.89 -4.52
CA GLY A 39 -8.13 8.01 -3.43
C GLY A 39 -7.14 8.07 -2.29
N THR A 40 -7.25 7.14 -1.35
CA THR A 40 -6.30 6.96 -0.25
C THR A 40 -5.29 5.88 -0.60
N LYS A 41 -4.02 6.14 -0.34
CA LYS A 41 -2.96 5.14 -0.48
C LYS A 41 -3.19 4.01 0.53
N VAL A 42 -3.04 2.76 0.08
CA VAL A 42 -3.05 1.58 0.95
C VAL A 42 -1.71 0.88 0.90
N SER A 43 -1.09 0.68 2.06
CA SER A 43 0.10 -0.16 2.23
C SER A 43 -0.35 -1.59 2.51
N LEU A 44 0.22 -2.54 1.77
CA LEU A 44 -0.07 -3.97 1.91
C LEU A 44 1.19 -4.73 2.26
N ALA A 45 1.11 -5.58 3.27
CA ALA A 45 2.14 -6.53 3.62
C ALA A 45 1.62 -7.95 3.39
N ALA A 46 2.35 -8.75 2.62
CA ALA A 46 1.97 -10.13 2.34
C ALA A 46 3.14 -11.08 2.56
N THR A 47 2.84 -12.36 2.80
CA THR A 47 3.85 -13.41 2.84
C THR A 47 4.51 -13.57 1.47
N LEU A 48 5.82 -13.81 1.45
CA LEU A 48 6.55 -14.12 0.21
C LEU A 48 6.13 -15.49 -0.37
N ASP A 49 5.71 -16.39 0.49
CA ASP A 49 5.16 -17.69 0.12
C ASP A 49 3.64 -17.67 0.33
N GLY A 50 2.89 -18.07 -0.69
CA GLY A 50 1.45 -18.17 -0.64
C GLY A 50 0.70 -16.83 -0.80
N GLY A 51 1.33 -15.65 -0.70
CA GLY A 51 0.68 -14.34 -0.95
C GLY A 51 -0.45 -14.00 0.03
N PHE A 52 -0.43 -14.55 1.27
CA PHE A 52 -1.40 -14.17 2.30
C PHE A 52 -1.11 -12.76 2.80
N VAL A 53 -2.15 -11.92 2.85
CA VAL A 53 -2.03 -10.55 3.35
C VAL A 53 -2.00 -10.55 4.87
N LEU A 54 -0.90 -10.07 5.44
CA LEU A 54 -0.66 -9.97 6.89
C LEU A 54 -0.99 -8.59 7.45
N GLY A 55 -1.06 -7.58 6.60
CA GLY A 55 -1.40 -6.22 6.99
C GLY A 55 -1.93 -5.43 5.80
N ALA A 56 -2.92 -4.59 6.06
CA ALA A 56 -3.49 -3.64 5.11
C ALA A 56 -3.81 -2.35 5.85
N ARG A 57 -3.10 -1.28 5.52
CA ARG A 57 -3.22 0.00 6.22
C ARG A 57 -3.46 1.14 5.25
N SER A 58 -4.50 1.93 5.47
CA SER A 58 -4.71 3.18 4.75
C SER A 58 -3.69 4.23 5.20
N MET A 59 -3.20 5.02 4.26
CA MET A 59 -2.16 6.02 4.45
C MET A 59 -2.66 7.38 3.93
N PRO A 60 -3.51 8.10 4.72
CA PRO A 60 -4.03 9.41 4.35
C PRO A 60 -2.90 10.42 4.14
N GLY A 61 -3.12 11.41 3.27
CA GLY A 61 -2.15 12.46 2.96
C GLY A 61 -1.04 12.00 2.02
N ASN A 62 -1.18 10.83 1.40
CA ASN A 62 -0.25 10.28 0.41
C ASN A 62 1.24 10.37 0.83
N PRO A 63 1.61 9.87 2.03
CA PRO A 63 2.98 9.97 2.52
C PRO A 63 3.96 9.25 1.59
N TYR A 64 5.23 9.64 1.67
CA TYR A 64 6.31 8.94 0.97
C TYR A 64 6.41 7.49 1.45
N ASP A 65 6.56 6.53 0.53
CA ASP A 65 6.51 5.09 0.85
C ASP A 65 7.53 4.69 1.93
N GLY A 66 8.73 5.25 1.89
CA GLY A 66 9.76 5.00 2.91
C GLY A 66 9.27 5.29 4.33
N HIS A 67 8.48 6.34 4.51
CA HIS A 67 7.96 6.71 5.84
C HIS A 67 6.84 5.80 6.34
N THR A 68 6.21 5.01 5.46
CA THR A 68 5.10 4.13 5.82
C THR A 68 5.52 2.73 6.24
N LEU A 69 6.78 2.35 6.02
CA LEU A 69 7.24 0.98 6.25
C LEU A 69 7.20 0.59 7.72
N ALA A 70 7.62 1.48 8.63
CA ALA A 70 7.64 1.21 10.06
C ALA A 70 6.24 0.88 10.58
N GLU A 71 5.25 1.69 10.21
CA GLU A 71 3.85 1.50 10.59
C GLU A 71 3.24 0.23 9.98
N ALA A 72 3.59 -0.11 8.74
CA ALA A 72 3.14 -1.34 8.10
C ALA A 72 3.69 -2.59 8.81
N LEU A 73 4.97 -2.57 9.20
CA LEU A 73 5.60 -3.67 9.95
C LEU A 73 5.08 -3.78 11.39
N GLU A 74 4.76 -2.65 12.02
CA GLU A 74 4.11 -2.61 13.33
C GLU A 74 2.74 -3.31 13.27
N GLN A 75 1.90 -2.97 12.28
CA GLN A 75 0.60 -3.62 12.09
C GLN A 75 0.76 -5.14 11.90
N VAL A 76 1.72 -5.58 11.09
CA VAL A 76 2.02 -7.01 10.93
C VAL A 76 2.39 -7.63 12.28
N GLY A 77 3.24 -6.98 13.07
CA GLY A 77 3.63 -7.46 14.39
C GLY A 77 2.43 -7.61 15.33
N ILE A 78 1.52 -6.63 15.35
CA ILE A 78 0.30 -6.66 16.18
C ILE A 78 -0.62 -7.80 15.75
N LEU A 79 -0.88 -7.95 14.45
CA LEU A 79 -1.84 -8.91 13.92
C LEU A 79 -1.34 -10.36 13.98
N THR A 80 -0.04 -10.58 13.83
CA THR A 80 0.55 -11.93 13.80
C THR A 80 1.19 -12.36 15.11
N GLY A 81 1.36 -11.44 16.05
CA GLY A 81 2.14 -11.68 17.27
C GLY A 81 3.66 -11.78 17.02
N HIS A 82 4.12 -11.59 15.79
CA HIS A 82 5.52 -11.76 15.40
C HIS A 82 6.03 -10.62 14.54
N ARG A 83 7.17 -10.08 14.90
CA ARG A 83 7.84 -9.08 14.05
C ARG A 83 8.58 -9.80 12.90
N PRO A 84 8.38 -9.39 11.64
CA PRO A 84 9.09 -9.99 10.52
C PRO A 84 10.61 -9.80 10.65
N ALA A 85 11.38 -10.89 10.50
CA ALA A 85 12.84 -10.81 10.46
C ALA A 85 13.36 -10.17 9.16
N LEU A 86 12.57 -10.29 8.08
CA LEU A 86 12.92 -9.79 6.75
C LEU A 86 11.70 -9.20 6.05
N ALA A 87 11.87 -8.02 5.48
CA ALA A 87 10.92 -7.40 4.57
C ALA A 87 11.56 -7.18 3.19
N VAL A 88 10.84 -7.49 2.13
CA VAL A 88 11.28 -7.26 0.74
C VAL A 88 10.39 -6.22 0.11
N VAL A 89 10.95 -5.08 -0.25
CA VAL A 89 10.23 -3.90 -0.69
C VAL A 89 10.72 -3.38 -2.04
N ASP A 90 9.96 -2.50 -2.66
CA ASP A 90 10.39 -1.83 -3.89
C ASP A 90 11.32 -0.64 -3.63
N ARG A 91 11.73 0.04 -4.72
CA ARG A 91 12.65 1.18 -4.64
C ARG A 91 12.04 2.42 -3.99
N GLY A 92 10.72 2.52 -3.93
CA GLY A 92 10.00 3.61 -3.29
C GLY A 92 10.24 3.68 -1.78
N TYR A 93 10.67 2.58 -1.17
CA TYR A 93 10.95 2.50 0.27
C TYR A 93 12.37 2.89 0.67
N ARG A 94 13.16 3.51 -0.20
CA ARG A 94 14.49 4.02 0.17
C ARG A 94 14.36 5.05 1.28
N GLY A 95 15.30 5.04 2.23
CA GLY A 95 15.26 5.95 3.39
C GLY A 95 14.19 5.61 4.42
N HIS A 96 13.77 4.34 4.50
CA HIS A 96 12.71 3.86 5.38
C HIS A 96 12.97 4.00 6.88
N GLY A 97 14.21 4.20 7.33
CA GLY A 97 14.56 4.37 8.74
C GLY A 97 14.25 3.17 9.67
N VAL A 98 13.87 2.02 9.12
CA VAL A 98 13.58 0.82 9.91
C VAL A 98 14.88 0.08 10.24
N GLU A 99 15.15 -0.12 11.54
CA GLU A 99 16.34 -0.80 12.04
C GLU A 99 16.03 -2.18 12.64
N THR A 100 14.78 -2.40 13.05
CA THR A 100 14.34 -3.60 13.78
C THR A 100 14.02 -4.80 12.88
N THR A 101 13.92 -4.60 11.58
CA THR A 101 13.66 -5.63 10.57
C THR A 101 14.67 -5.46 9.44
N ARG A 102 15.27 -6.54 8.98
CA ARG A 102 16.14 -6.50 7.80
C ARG A 102 15.31 -6.16 6.57
N VAL A 103 15.64 -5.06 5.88
CA VAL A 103 14.90 -4.63 4.68
C VAL A 103 15.74 -4.85 3.44
N LEU A 104 15.19 -5.58 2.47
CA LEU A 104 15.76 -5.77 1.13
C LEU A 104 15.00 -4.91 0.14
N ILE A 105 15.68 -3.93 -0.45
CA ILE A 105 15.10 -3.05 -1.46
C ILE A 105 15.38 -3.63 -2.85
N SER A 106 14.35 -3.73 -3.68
CA SER A 106 14.48 -4.24 -5.06
C SER A 106 15.47 -3.40 -5.87
N GLY A 107 16.27 -4.08 -6.70
CA GLY A 107 17.34 -3.45 -7.49
C GLY A 107 18.64 -3.23 -6.75
N THR A 108 18.78 -3.65 -5.49
CA THR A 108 20.06 -3.75 -4.79
C THR A 108 20.91 -4.81 -5.46
N ARG A 109 22.15 -4.46 -5.83
CA ARG A 109 23.10 -5.36 -6.53
C ARG A 109 24.24 -5.83 -5.64
N ARG A 110 24.68 -5.01 -4.67
CA ARG A 110 25.81 -5.33 -3.80
C ARG A 110 25.37 -6.17 -2.60
N GLY A 111 26.18 -7.18 -2.24
CA GLY A 111 25.94 -8.03 -1.08
C GLY A 111 24.73 -8.98 -1.22
N ILE A 112 24.29 -9.25 -2.44
CA ILE A 112 23.15 -10.14 -2.71
C ILE A 112 23.63 -11.55 -2.98
N THR A 113 23.32 -12.47 -2.05
CA THR A 113 23.53 -13.91 -2.25
C THR A 113 22.47 -14.49 -3.20
N PRO A 114 22.69 -15.66 -3.80
CA PRO A 114 21.69 -16.33 -4.65
C PRO A 114 20.33 -16.52 -3.94
N ALA A 115 20.35 -16.83 -2.65
CA ALA A 115 19.13 -16.94 -1.83
C ALA A 115 18.36 -15.61 -1.73
N LEU A 116 19.07 -14.51 -1.44
CA LEU A 116 18.47 -13.18 -1.40
C LEU A 116 17.96 -12.72 -2.77
N ALA A 117 18.67 -13.07 -3.84
CA ALA A 117 18.24 -12.79 -5.21
C ALA A 117 16.92 -13.51 -5.55
N LYS A 118 16.74 -14.73 -5.06
CA LYS A 118 15.47 -15.47 -5.19
C LYS A 118 14.32 -14.74 -4.47
N LEU A 119 14.54 -14.25 -3.25
CA LEU A 119 13.54 -13.49 -2.49
C LEU A 119 13.17 -12.17 -3.19
N LEU A 120 14.17 -11.44 -3.71
CA LEU A 120 13.93 -10.22 -4.48
C LEU A 120 13.09 -10.46 -5.74
N ARG A 121 13.28 -11.59 -6.44
CA ARG A 121 12.42 -11.97 -7.56
C ARG A 121 11.00 -12.30 -7.13
N ARG A 122 10.84 -12.93 -5.97
CA ARG A 122 9.50 -13.25 -5.41
C ARG A 122 8.68 -12.02 -5.02
N ARG A 123 9.30 -10.87 -4.79
CA ARG A 123 8.58 -9.62 -4.51
C ARG A 123 7.50 -9.31 -5.54
N SER A 124 7.78 -9.53 -6.81
CA SER A 124 6.80 -9.26 -7.88
C SER A 124 5.52 -10.09 -7.76
N ALA A 125 5.53 -11.18 -6.99
CA ALA A 125 4.33 -11.98 -6.74
C ALA A 125 3.24 -11.23 -5.95
N ILE A 126 3.56 -10.10 -5.29
CA ILE A 126 2.54 -9.26 -4.65
C ILE A 126 1.68 -8.50 -5.66
N GLU A 127 2.17 -8.26 -6.88
CA GLU A 127 1.45 -7.46 -7.87
C GLU A 127 0.14 -8.13 -8.35
N PRO A 128 0.11 -9.44 -8.68
CA PRO A 128 -1.13 -10.17 -8.91
C PRO A 128 -2.08 -10.14 -7.73
N GLU A 129 -1.57 -10.29 -6.49
CA GLU A 129 -2.39 -10.26 -5.29
C GLU A 129 -3.09 -8.89 -5.11
N ILE A 130 -2.35 -7.80 -5.34
CA ILE A 130 -2.92 -6.44 -5.37
C ILE A 130 -3.99 -6.33 -6.47
N GLY A 131 -3.73 -6.91 -7.65
CA GLY A 131 -4.69 -6.97 -8.75
C GLY A 131 -5.99 -7.64 -8.36
N HIS A 132 -5.92 -8.83 -7.77
CA HIS A 132 -7.09 -9.56 -7.24
C HIS A 132 -7.82 -8.77 -6.14
N MET A 133 -7.11 -8.16 -5.22
CA MET A 133 -7.74 -7.33 -4.20
C MET A 133 -8.48 -6.13 -4.81
N LYS A 134 -7.92 -5.50 -5.85
CA LYS A 134 -8.55 -4.36 -6.53
C LYS A 134 -9.79 -4.75 -7.33
N ILE A 135 -9.75 -5.89 -8.04
CA ILE A 135 -10.82 -6.33 -8.94
C ILE A 135 -11.86 -7.14 -8.16
N ASP A 136 -11.45 -8.26 -7.59
CA ASP A 136 -12.35 -9.23 -6.95
C ASP A 136 -12.77 -8.76 -5.54
N GLY A 137 -11.85 -8.09 -4.83
CA GLY A 137 -12.07 -7.51 -3.50
C GLY A 137 -12.62 -6.10 -3.50
N ARG A 138 -12.76 -5.46 -4.68
CA ARG A 138 -13.22 -4.08 -4.84
C ARG A 138 -12.36 -3.02 -4.13
N LEU A 139 -11.12 -3.32 -3.77
CA LEU A 139 -10.23 -2.37 -3.11
C LEU A 139 -10.03 -1.07 -3.92
N ALA A 140 -10.25 -1.10 -5.23
CA ALA A 140 -10.20 0.08 -6.09
C ALA A 140 -11.38 1.06 -5.89
N ARG A 141 -12.44 0.67 -5.16
CA ARG A 141 -13.65 1.48 -4.91
C ARG A 141 -14.18 1.22 -3.51
N CYS A 142 -13.73 2.01 -2.55
CA CYS A 142 -14.26 1.96 -1.20
C CYS A 142 -15.72 2.44 -1.17
N PRO A 143 -16.68 1.65 -0.68
CA PRO A 143 -18.05 2.08 -0.50
C PRO A 143 -18.27 2.83 0.83
N LEU A 144 -17.31 2.75 1.75
CA LEU A 144 -17.35 3.42 3.03
C LEU A 144 -16.77 4.82 2.91
N LYS A 145 -17.22 5.75 3.75
CA LYS A 145 -16.81 7.15 3.72
C LYS A 145 -15.79 7.48 4.80
N GLY A 146 -14.92 8.44 4.49
CA GLY A 146 -13.96 9.00 5.40
C GLY A 146 -12.76 8.11 5.67
N ALA A 147 -11.72 8.66 6.28
CA ALA A 147 -10.47 7.96 6.58
C ALA A 147 -10.67 6.67 7.39
N THR A 148 -11.63 6.64 8.31
CA THR A 148 -12.00 5.43 9.06
C THR A 148 -12.62 4.37 8.15
N GLY A 149 -13.49 4.79 7.22
CA GLY A 149 -14.08 3.91 6.22
C GLY A 149 -13.03 3.27 5.32
N ASP A 150 -12.07 4.05 4.84
CA ASP A 150 -10.93 3.56 4.05
C ASP A 150 -10.08 2.55 4.82
N ALA A 151 -9.80 2.82 6.11
CA ALA A 151 -9.01 1.93 6.95
C ALA A 151 -9.71 0.57 7.17
N ILE A 152 -11.00 0.61 7.53
CA ILE A 152 -11.82 -0.60 7.74
C ILE A 152 -11.91 -1.39 6.42
N PHE A 153 -12.20 -0.71 5.32
CA PHE A 153 -12.37 -1.37 4.02
C PHE A 153 -11.09 -2.03 3.52
N ALA A 154 -9.93 -1.41 3.72
CA ALA A 154 -8.64 -2.02 3.39
C ALA A 154 -8.44 -3.36 4.12
N VAL A 155 -8.73 -3.40 5.41
CA VAL A 155 -8.64 -4.63 6.23
C VAL A 155 -9.66 -5.69 5.76
N LEU A 156 -10.92 -5.29 5.51
CA LEU A 156 -11.95 -6.22 5.02
C LEU A 156 -11.57 -6.83 3.64
N CYS A 157 -10.99 -6.03 2.74
CA CYS A 157 -10.48 -6.54 1.45
C CYS A 157 -9.35 -7.55 1.65
N ALA A 158 -8.44 -7.30 2.61
CA ALA A 158 -7.35 -8.23 2.96
C ALA A 158 -7.90 -9.55 3.53
N CYS A 159 -8.86 -9.47 4.47
CA CYS A 159 -9.53 -10.65 5.02
C CYS A 159 -10.23 -11.46 3.93
N GLY A 160 -11.02 -10.81 3.08
CA GLY A 160 -11.71 -11.46 1.96
C GLY A 160 -10.75 -12.10 0.95
N HIS A 161 -9.60 -11.47 0.70
CA HIS A 161 -8.53 -12.06 -0.13
C HIS A 161 -7.99 -13.34 0.49
N ASN A 162 -7.63 -13.32 1.79
CA ASN A 162 -7.12 -14.49 2.49
C ASN A 162 -8.14 -15.64 2.54
N ILE A 163 -9.42 -15.33 2.79
CA ILE A 163 -10.49 -16.34 2.78
C ILE A 163 -10.59 -16.99 1.40
N ARG A 164 -10.58 -16.24 0.31
CA ARG A 164 -10.60 -16.81 -1.06
C ARG A 164 -9.41 -17.73 -1.30
N LYS A 165 -8.22 -17.38 -0.81
CA LYS A 165 -7.03 -18.24 -0.93
C LYS A 165 -7.11 -19.53 -0.12
N ILE A 166 -7.79 -19.51 1.02
CA ILE A 166 -7.98 -20.72 1.85
C ILE A 166 -9.00 -21.66 1.22
N LEU A 167 -9.99 -21.12 0.50
CA LEU A 167 -11.07 -21.88 -0.11
C LEU A 167 -10.77 -22.39 -1.54
N ALA A 168 -9.67 -21.91 -2.16
CA ALA A 168 -9.25 -22.32 -3.50
C ALA A 168 -8.37 -23.56 -3.48
#